data_02b664d19657994ad8c686df790911fc
#
_entry.id   02b664d19657994ad8c686df790911fc
#
_cell.length_a   1.000
_cell.length_b   1.000
_cell.length_c   1.000
_cell.angle_alpha   90.00
_cell.angle_beta   90.00
_cell.angle_gamma   90.00
#
_symmetry.space_group_name_H-M   'P 1'
#
loop_
_entity.id
_entity.type
_entity.pdbx_description
1 polymer ?
#
loop_
_entity_poly.entity_id
_entity_poly.type
_entity_poly.pdbx_seq_one_letter_code
_entity_poly.pdbx_strand_id
1 'polypeptide(L)'
;MSENAIRVQVPTDSLEEQVAKDKAAMGSPSAVLRGPGILRTTVLLARVTFREAARRKILWIAATAGALFLVLFWTGLHAMLKSTAHLPVITRRESISMMLMMALYAASMLTSMMAALTSCDTLSGEIASGTIHAIATKPVRRWCLVLGKWTGFAGMLTLYVLLLEGGCMALACFEGRYLLPHIAVVASLLWLQAALLLGVTMACSTTFSALTSGAITLGLYGLAFVGGWIEQFGALRHIKTCVDLGIISSLVMPSDALWRRAAFKIQPPLLGAAGASPFASTLVPSNAMVVYAVLYAVLALVLAAILFERRDL
;
A
#
# COMPACT_ATOMS: atom_id res chain seq x y z
N MET A 1 22.78 -16.44 82.57
CA MET A 1 22.06 -15.45 81.71
C MET A 1 21.41 -16.24 80.57
N SER A 2 20.15 -16.46 80.76
CA SER A 2 19.34 -17.36 79.91
C SER A 2 18.77 -16.61 78.70
N GLU A 3 19.06 -17.12 77.56
CA GLU A 3 18.58 -16.64 76.25
C GLU A 3 17.20 -17.27 75.97
N ASN A 4 16.15 -16.48 76.16
CA ASN A 4 14.77 -16.89 75.88
C ASN A 4 14.49 -16.69 74.37
N ALA A 5 14.65 -17.74 73.61
CA ALA A 5 14.20 -17.79 72.22
C ALA A 5 12.68 -18.03 72.16
N ILE A 6 11.92 -16.97 71.91
CA ILE A 6 10.49 -17.06 71.65
C ILE A 6 10.31 -17.73 70.27
N ARG A 7 9.96 -19.02 70.24
CA ARG A 7 9.47 -19.73 69.06
C ARG A 7 8.02 -19.31 68.81
N VAL A 8 7.82 -18.43 67.82
CA VAL A 8 6.47 -18.19 67.26
C VAL A 8 6.09 -19.42 66.45
N GLN A 9 5.26 -20.26 67.01
CA GLN A 9 4.56 -21.34 66.27
C GLN A 9 3.46 -20.70 65.42
N VAL A 10 3.73 -20.54 64.15
CA VAL A 10 2.69 -20.19 63.15
C VAL A 10 1.91 -21.48 62.88
N PRO A 11 0.56 -21.48 63.04
CA PRO A 11 -0.26 -22.66 62.76
C PRO A 11 -0.20 -22.92 61.25
N THR A 12 0.45 -24.00 60.87
CA THR A 12 0.60 -24.41 59.44
C THR A 12 -0.74 -24.71 58.79
N ASP A 13 -1.75 -25.17 59.55
CA ASP A 13 -3.09 -25.50 59.08
C ASP A 13 -3.87 -24.28 58.48
N SER A 14 -3.66 -23.10 59.07
CA SER A 14 -4.34 -21.88 58.58
C SER A 14 -3.75 -21.37 57.26
N LEU A 15 -2.47 -21.61 56.99
CA LEU A 15 -1.81 -21.28 55.75
C LEU A 15 -2.16 -22.24 54.62
N GLU A 16 -2.30 -23.53 54.93
CA GLU A 16 -2.73 -24.53 53.94
C GLU A 16 -4.21 -24.34 53.52
N GLU A 17 -5.09 -23.96 54.48
CA GLU A 17 -6.49 -23.66 54.20
C GLU A 17 -6.63 -22.33 53.41
N GLN A 18 -5.79 -21.33 53.64
CA GLN A 18 -5.76 -20.11 52.83
C GLN A 18 -5.20 -20.36 51.43
N VAL A 19 -4.14 -21.11 51.28
CA VAL A 19 -3.62 -21.51 49.95
C VAL A 19 -4.60 -22.37 49.17
N ALA A 20 -5.35 -23.27 49.87
CA ALA A 20 -6.42 -24.04 49.23
C ALA A 20 -7.62 -23.17 48.81
N LYS A 21 -8.00 -22.15 49.60
CA LYS A 21 -9.04 -21.17 49.23
C LYS A 21 -8.60 -20.25 48.11
N ASP A 22 -7.34 -19.81 48.11
CA ASP A 22 -6.80 -19.03 47.00
C ASP A 22 -6.65 -19.84 45.70
N LYS A 23 -6.31 -21.12 45.79
CA LYS A 23 -6.34 -22.04 44.63
C LYS A 23 -7.74 -22.32 44.13
N ALA A 24 -8.74 -22.37 45.00
CA ALA A 24 -10.14 -22.52 44.63
C ALA A 24 -10.75 -21.21 44.09
N ALA A 25 -10.31 -20.05 44.56
CA ALA A 25 -10.65 -18.72 44.05
C ALA A 25 -9.96 -18.39 42.73
N MET A 26 -8.77 -18.93 42.46
CA MET A 26 -8.20 -19.03 41.13
C MET A 26 -8.96 -20.09 40.34
N GLY A 27 -10.14 -19.70 39.90
CA GLY A 27 -11.02 -20.55 39.07
C GLY A 27 -10.24 -21.34 38.03
N SER A 28 -10.69 -22.56 37.79
CA SER A 28 -10.12 -23.60 36.94
C SER A 28 -9.27 -23.04 35.76
N PRO A 29 -8.12 -23.65 35.43
CA PRO A 29 -7.25 -23.24 34.31
C PRO A 29 -7.94 -23.27 32.93
N SER A 30 -9.20 -23.63 32.87
CA SER A 30 -10.03 -23.66 31.66
C SER A 30 -10.76 -22.36 31.35
N ALA A 31 -10.68 -21.31 32.18
CA ALA A 31 -10.94 -19.93 31.78
C ALA A 31 -9.73 -19.33 31.05
N VAL A 32 -9.05 -20.13 30.21
CA VAL A 32 -8.16 -19.64 29.14
C VAL A 32 -9.02 -18.67 28.35
N LEU A 33 -8.78 -17.40 28.58
CA LEU A 33 -9.29 -16.28 27.81
C LEU A 33 -9.27 -16.71 26.33
N ARG A 34 -10.43 -17.06 25.79
CA ARG A 34 -10.60 -17.19 24.34
C ARG A 34 -10.15 -15.85 23.78
N GLY A 35 -8.94 -15.81 23.29
CA GLY A 35 -8.37 -14.63 22.68
C GLY A 35 -9.38 -14.09 21.68
N PRO A 36 -9.55 -12.78 21.56
CA PRO A 36 -10.51 -12.20 20.62
C PRO A 36 -10.27 -12.85 19.26
N GLY A 37 -11.36 -13.35 18.62
CA GLY A 37 -11.26 -14.11 17.37
C GLY A 37 -10.35 -13.40 16.37
N ILE A 38 -9.59 -14.15 15.57
CA ILE A 38 -8.56 -13.67 14.62
C ILE A 38 -9.01 -12.41 13.87
N LEU A 39 -10.25 -12.41 13.32
CA LEU A 39 -10.86 -11.29 12.63
C LEU A 39 -10.97 -10.03 13.51
N ARG A 40 -11.42 -10.18 14.76
CA ARG A 40 -11.57 -9.05 15.67
C ARG A 40 -10.22 -8.44 16.02
N THR A 41 -9.20 -9.25 16.21
CA THR A 41 -7.82 -8.80 16.47
C THR A 41 -7.26 -8.05 15.27
N THR A 42 -7.40 -8.60 14.06
CA THR A 42 -6.93 -7.95 12.82
C THR A 42 -7.62 -6.60 12.60
N VAL A 43 -8.95 -6.52 12.79
CA VAL A 43 -9.70 -5.27 12.64
C VAL A 43 -9.30 -4.22 13.69
N LEU A 44 -9.09 -4.64 14.94
CA LEU A 44 -8.60 -3.73 15.99
C LEU A 44 -7.22 -3.19 15.67
N LEU A 45 -6.29 -4.06 15.24
CA LEU A 45 -4.95 -3.66 14.81
C LEU A 45 -5.01 -2.72 13.60
N ALA A 46 -5.84 -3.02 12.60
CA ALA A 46 -6.04 -2.16 11.44
C ALA A 46 -6.52 -0.75 11.85
N ARG A 47 -7.47 -0.67 12.77
CA ARG A 47 -7.99 0.61 13.27
C ARG A 47 -6.93 1.41 14.02
N VAL A 48 -6.11 0.74 14.83
CA VAL A 48 -5.00 1.38 15.56
C VAL A 48 -3.97 1.89 14.56
N THR A 49 -3.53 1.05 13.62
CA THR A 49 -2.56 1.41 12.57
C THR A 49 -3.06 2.57 11.72
N PHE A 50 -4.33 2.55 11.31
CA PHE A 50 -4.94 3.64 10.56
C PHE A 50 -4.89 4.98 11.34
N ARG A 51 -5.25 4.95 12.63
CA ARG A 51 -5.21 6.16 13.48
C ARG A 51 -3.78 6.65 13.73
N GLU A 52 -2.85 5.74 13.90
CA GLU A 52 -1.43 6.08 14.05
C GLU A 52 -0.88 6.69 12.77
N ALA A 53 -1.14 6.07 11.62
CA ALA A 53 -0.74 6.58 10.32
C ALA A 53 -1.34 7.97 10.05
N ALA A 54 -2.63 8.18 10.37
CA ALA A 54 -3.31 9.47 10.21
C ALA A 54 -2.69 10.62 11.02
N ARG A 55 -1.96 10.32 12.10
CA ARG A 55 -1.23 11.30 12.93
C ARG A 55 0.19 11.58 12.46
N ARG A 56 0.73 10.78 11.54
CA ARG A 56 2.10 10.97 11.03
C ARG A 56 2.17 12.22 10.15
N LYS A 57 3.18 13.06 10.37
CA LYS A 57 3.41 14.29 9.59
C LYS A 57 3.52 14.03 8.08
N ILE A 58 4.06 12.88 7.70
CA ILE A 58 4.23 12.46 6.31
C ILE A 58 2.89 12.37 5.55
N LEU A 59 1.81 11.96 6.23
CA LEU A 59 0.48 11.92 5.64
C LEU A 59 -0.05 13.32 5.32
N TRP A 60 0.15 14.27 6.23
CA TRP A 60 -0.25 15.67 6.01
C TRP A 60 0.54 16.31 4.88
N ILE A 61 1.84 16.03 4.80
CA ILE A 61 2.68 16.48 3.66
C ILE A 61 2.16 15.89 2.35
N ALA A 62 1.86 14.58 2.32
CA ALA A 62 1.32 13.92 1.14
C ALA A 62 -0.07 14.45 0.78
N ALA A 63 -0.95 14.69 1.75
CA ALA A 63 -2.28 15.24 1.52
C ALA A 63 -2.21 16.67 0.97
N THR A 64 -1.33 17.51 1.52
CA THR A 64 -1.12 18.88 1.00
C THR A 64 -0.51 18.87 -0.40
N ALA A 65 0.47 18.01 -0.66
CA ALA A 65 1.02 17.83 -2.01
C ALA A 65 -0.05 17.35 -3.00
N GLY A 66 -0.91 16.41 -2.58
CA GLY A 66 -2.03 15.94 -3.36
C GLY A 66 -3.07 17.02 -3.65
N ALA A 67 -3.43 17.82 -2.65
CA ALA A 67 -4.35 18.95 -2.83
C ALA A 67 -3.77 20.00 -3.78
N LEU A 68 -2.48 20.33 -3.63
CA LEU A 68 -1.78 21.25 -4.54
C LEU A 68 -1.77 20.70 -5.98
N PHE A 69 -1.53 19.40 -6.14
CA PHE A 69 -1.58 18.74 -7.44
C PHE A 69 -2.98 18.81 -8.07
N LEU A 70 -4.05 18.59 -7.30
CA LEU A 70 -5.42 18.70 -7.80
C LEU A 70 -5.76 20.15 -8.21
N VAL A 71 -5.31 21.15 -7.46
CA VAL A 71 -5.48 22.58 -7.82
C VAL A 71 -4.72 22.89 -9.12
N LEU A 72 -3.49 22.40 -9.27
CA LEU A 72 -2.71 22.57 -10.49
C LEU A 72 -3.40 21.89 -11.69
N PHE A 73 -3.90 20.67 -11.50
CA PHE A 73 -4.65 19.95 -12.54
C PHE A 73 -5.93 20.68 -12.92
N TRP A 74 -6.69 21.17 -11.93
CA TRP A 74 -7.91 21.94 -12.16
C TRP A 74 -7.64 23.21 -12.96
N THR A 75 -6.63 24.02 -12.56
CA THR A 75 -6.26 25.25 -13.28
C THR A 75 -5.80 24.96 -14.71
N GLY A 76 -5.01 23.91 -14.92
CA GLY A 76 -4.59 23.48 -16.24
C GLY A 76 -5.75 22.99 -17.11
N LEU A 77 -6.66 22.19 -16.55
CA LEU A 77 -7.85 21.70 -17.24
C LEU A 77 -8.77 22.88 -17.65
N HIS A 78 -8.98 23.83 -16.74
CA HIS A 78 -9.78 25.01 -17.01
C HIS A 78 -9.20 25.89 -18.12
N ALA A 79 -7.88 26.13 -18.09
CA ALA A 79 -7.18 26.87 -19.14
C ALA A 79 -7.26 26.15 -20.50
N MET A 80 -7.06 24.83 -20.52
CA MET A 80 -7.18 24.01 -21.73
C MET A 80 -8.60 24.04 -22.30
N LEU A 81 -9.62 23.93 -21.46
CA LEU A 81 -11.02 24.00 -21.90
C LEU A 81 -11.38 25.34 -22.52
N LYS A 82 -10.84 26.44 -22.00
CA LYS A 82 -11.00 27.79 -22.61
C LYS A 82 -10.31 27.89 -23.97
N SER A 83 -9.07 27.40 -24.07
CA SER A 83 -8.30 27.44 -25.34
C SER A 83 -8.89 26.55 -26.44
N THR A 84 -9.54 25.44 -26.05
CA THR A 84 -10.14 24.48 -26.99
C THR A 84 -11.63 24.68 -27.21
N ALA A 85 -12.22 25.78 -26.72
CA ALA A 85 -13.66 26.04 -26.81
C ALA A 85 -14.19 26.13 -28.26
N HIS A 86 -13.34 26.56 -29.19
CA HIS A 86 -13.66 26.71 -30.63
C HIS A 86 -13.39 25.42 -31.46
N LEU A 87 -12.80 24.39 -30.84
CA LEU A 87 -12.47 23.15 -31.54
C LEU A 87 -13.67 22.19 -31.61
N PRO A 88 -13.69 21.26 -32.58
CA PRO A 88 -14.70 20.21 -32.65
C PRO A 88 -14.77 19.40 -31.35
N VAL A 89 -15.97 18.94 -31.00
CA VAL A 89 -16.23 18.17 -29.76
C VAL A 89 -15.32 16.92 -29.64
N ILE A 90 -15.00 16.29 -30.74
CA ILE A 90 -14.13 15.10 -30.79
C ILE A 90 -12.73 15.48 -30.34
N THR A 91 -12.10 16.48 -30.95
CA THR A 91 -10.74 16.96 -30.59
C THR A 91 -10.66 17.42 -29.15
N ARG A 92 -11.72 18.11 -28.67
CA ARG A 92 -11.80 18.55 -27.27
C ARG A 92 -11.83 17.34 -26.31
N ARG A 93 -12.61 16.30 -26.61
CA ARG A 93 -12.65 15.06 -25.79
C ARG A 93 -11.32 14.36 -25.75
N GLU A 94 -10.62 14.28 -26.88
CA GLU A 94 -9.28 13.70 -26.96
C GLU A 94 -8.26 14.46 -26.12
N SER A 95 -8.29 15.80 -26.18
CA SER A 95 -7.42 16.66 -25.36
C SER A 95 -7.68 16.46 -23.86
N ILE A 96 -8.95 16.36 -23.44
CA ILE A 96 -9.30 16.06 -22.04
C ILE A 96 -8.80 14.69 -21.63
N SER A 97 -8.99 13.67 -22.44
CA SER A 97 -8.55 12.30 -22.15
C SER A 97 -7.02 12.22 -22.03
N MET A 98 -6.29 12.90 -22.91
CA MET A 98 -4.82 12.95 -22.86
C MET A 98 -4.32 13.66 -21.60
N MET A 99 -4.93 14.80 -21.26
CA MET A 99 -4.59 15.53 -20.04
C MET A 99 -4.91 14.73 -18.77
N LEU A 100 -6.06 14.06 -18.75
CA LEU A 100 -6.45 13.18 -17.65
C LEU A 100 -5.48 11.99 -17.51
N MET A 101 -5.04 11.40 -18.62
CA MET A 101 -4.05 10.31 -18.61
C MET A 101 -2.72 10.76 -18.00
N MET A 102 -2.22 11.95 -18.37
CA MET A 102 -1.01 12.53 -17.77
C MET A 102 -1.19 12.80 -16.27
N ALA A 103 -2.35 13.33 -15.89
CA ALA A 103 -2.65 13.60 -14.49
C ALA A 103 -2.74 12.32 -13.66
N LEU A 104 -3.41 11.29 -14.15
CA LEU A 104 -3.49 9.97 -13.49
C LEU A 104 -2.12 9.29 -13.39
N TYR A 105 -1.25 9.50 -14.38
CA TYR A 105 0.13 9.01 -14.32
C TYR A 105 0.91 9.66 -13.18
N ALA A 106 0.87 10.99 -13.09
CA ALA A 106 1.52 11.70 -11.99
C ALA A 106 0.88 11.36 -10.63
N ALA A 107 -0.45 11.24 -10.57
CA ALA A 107 -1.17 10.82 -9.37
C ALA A 107 -0.75 9.41 -8.92
N SER A 108 -0.64 8.45 -9.85
CA SER A 108 -0.20 7.08 -9.54
C SER A 108 1.24 7.02 -9.05
N MET A 109 2.13 7.89 -9.54
CA MET A 109 3.49 8.03 -9.01
C MET A 109 3.48 8.56 -7.57
N LEU A 110 2.71 9.61 -7.29
CA LEU A 110 2.56 10.15 -5.93
C LEU A 110 1.99 9.11 -4.97
N THR A 111 0.97 8.37 -5.40
CA THR A 111 0.35 7.29 -4.61
C THR A 111 1.33 6.15 -4.35
N SER A 112 2.13 5.77 -5.33
CA SER A 112 3.17 4.74 -5.20
C SER A 112 4.27 5.16 -4.22
N MET A 113 4.74 6.40 -4.30
CA MET A 113 5.69 6.97 -3.33
C MET A 113 5.10 7.01 -1.93
N MET A 114 3.84 7.42 -1.80
CA MET A 114 3.12 7.43 -0.52
C MET A 114 3.04 6.02 0.08
N ALA A 115 2.70 5.00 -0.71
CA ALA A 115 2.64 3.61 -0.28
C ALA A 115 3.99 3.13 0.28
N ALA A 116 5.10 3.40 -0.42
CA ALA A 116 6.44 3.03 0.01
C ALA A 116 6.87 3.78 1.28
N LEU A 117 6.73 5.12 1.31
CA LEU A 117 7.21 5.95 2.40
C LEU A 117 6.43 5.74 3.71
N THR A 118 5.12 5.46 3.64
CA THR A 118 4.31 5.23 4.85
C THR A 118 4.54 3.86 5.47
N SER A 119 4.91 2.87 4.68
CA SER A 119 5.09 1.50 5.14
C SER A 119 6.53 1.11 5.46
N CYS A 120 7.54 1.89 5.04
CA CYS A 120 8.95 1.54 5.22
C CYS A 120 9.37 1.44 6.71
N ASP A 121 8.80 2.28 7.58
CA ASP A 121 9.11 2.31 9.02
C ASP A 121 8.17 1.44 9.87
N THR A 122 7.24 0.74 9.24
CA THR A 122 6.13 0.09 9.94
C THR A 122 6.58 -1.07 10.84
N LEU A 123 7.40 -1.96 10.33
CA LEU A 123 7.90 -3.12 11.09
C LEU A 123 9.30 -2.87 11.62
N SER A 124 10.16 -2.24 10.85
CA SER A 124 11.54 -1.90 11.27
C SER A 124 11.56 -0.92 12.43
N GLY A 125 10.68 0.08 12.47
CA GLY A 125 10.58 1.05 13.55
C GLY A 125 10.12 0.42 14.88
N GLU A 126 9.16 -0.51 14.86
CA GLU A 126 8.72 -1.22 16.06
C GLU A 126 9.76 -2.22 16.57
N ILE A 127 10.52 -2.84 15.67
CA ILE A 127 11.64 -3.70 16.02
C ILE A 127 12.71 -2.86 16.71
N ALA A 128 13.09 -1.71 16.13
CA ALA A 128 14.12 -0.83 16.68
C ALA A 128 13.72 -0.19 18.02
N SER A 129 12.42 0.12 18.21
CA SER A 129 11.91 0.72 19.45
C SER A 129 11.65 -0.30 20.58
N GLY A 130 11.77 -1.62 20.31
CA GLY A 130 11.47 -2.67 21.28
C GLY A 130 9.98 -2.79 21.63
N THR A 131 9.09 -2.05 20.98
CA THR A 131 7.64 -2.08 21.22
C THR A 131 7.06 -3.48 20.98
N ILE A 132 7.69 -4.28 20.12
CA ILE A 132 7.31 -5.67 19.84
C ILE A 132 7.41 -6.54 21.08
N HIS A 133 8.40 -6.32 21.97
CA HIS A 133 8.51 -7.09 23.22
C HIS A 133 7.29 -6.88 24.14
N ALA A 134 6.71 -5.68 24.17
CA ALA A 134 5.50 -5.39 24.93
C ALA A 134 4.24 -6.06 24.33
N ILE A 135 4.21 -6.29 23.03
CA ILE A 135 3.11 -6.97 22.33
C ILE A 135 3.27 -8.49 22.43
N ALA A 136 4.50 -9.01 22.45
CA ALA A 136 4.80 -10.43 22.54
C ALA A 136 4.32 -11.06 23.86
N THR A 137 4.06 -10.28 24.90
CA THR A 137 3.46 -10.76 26.18
C THR A 137 1.98 -11.16 26.02
N LYS A 138 1.31 -10.75 24.95
CA LYS A 138 -0.08 -11.15 24.66
C LYS A 138 -0.09 -12.31 23.65
N PRO A 139 -0.99 -13.31 23.77
CA PRO A 139 -1.06 -14.45 22.89
C PRO A 139 -1.72 -14.09 21.53
N VAL A 140 -1.07 -13.17 20.78
CA VAL A 140 -1.49 -12.76 19.44
C VAL A 140 -0.55 -13.40 18.42
N ARG A 141 -1.11 -14.07 17.41
CA ARG A 141 -0.32 -14.66 16.33
C ARG A 141 0.38 -13.54 15.55
N ARG A 142 1.68 -13.67 15.32
CA ARG A 142 2.52 -12.63 14.67
C ARG A 142 2.02 -12.24 13.27
N TRP A 143 1.50 -13.20 12.48
CA TRP A 143 0.94 -12.91 11.16
C TRP A 143 -0.32 -12.00 11.21
N CYS A 144 -1.12 -12.06 12.33
CA CYS A 144 -2.25 -11.14 12.51
C CYS A 144 -1.80 -9.68 12.65
N LEU A 145 -0.59 -9.45 13.20
CA LEU A 145 -0.01 -8.11 13.29
C LEU A 145 0.31 -7.57 11.89
N VAL A 146 0.97 -8.37 11.05
CA VAL A 146 1.31 -7.98 9.67
C VAL A 146 0.06 -7.70 8.86
N LEU A 147 -0.95 -8.58 8.91
CA LEU A 147 -2.22 -8.38 8.22
C LEU A 147 -3.00 -7.17 8.75
N GLY A 148 -3.03 -6.97 10.08
CA GLY A 148 -3.69 -5.82 10.69
C GLY A 148 -3.05 -4.51 10.25
N LYS A 149 -1.73 -4.46 10.18
CA LYS A 149 -1.00 -3.29 9.69
C LYS A 149 -1.22 -3.07 8.20
N TRP A 150 -1.10 -4.12 7.39
CA TRP A 150 -1.35 -4.02 5.95
C TRP A 150 -2.76 -3.49 5.66
N THR A 151 -3.79 -4.03 6.33
CA THR A 151 -5.17 -3.56 6.14
C THR A 151 -5.37 -2.12 6.61
N GLY A 152 -4.71 -1.70 7.69
CA GLY A 152 -4.73 -0.31 8.17
C GLY A 152 -4.12 0.66 7.16
N PHE A 153 -2.94 0.34 6.62
CA PHE A 153 -2.29 1.14 5.58
C PHE A 153 -3.03 1.08 4.24
N ALA A 154 -3.56 -0.08 3.85
CA ALA A 154 -4.38 -0.22 2.65
C ALA A 154 -5.64 0.66 2.71
N GLY A 155 -6.29 0.75 3.90
CA GLY A 155 -7.40 1.67 4.11
C GLY A 155 -7.01 3.14 3.93
N MET A 156 -5.86 3.56 4.48
CA MET A 156 -5.34 4.91 4.30
C MET A 156 -4.96 5.19 2.84
N LEU A 157 -4.31 4.22 2.19
CA LEU A 157 -3.95 4.29 0.78
C LEU A 157 -5.19 4.42 -0.12
N THR A 158 -6.28 3.70 0.22
CA THR A 158 -7.56 3.83 -0.48
C THR A 158 -8.10 5.24 -0.42
N LEU A 159 -8.02 5.92 0.74
CA LEU A 159 -8.44 7.32 0.85
C LEU A 159 -7.57 8.23 -0.01
N TYR A 160 -6.26 7.97 -0.08
CA TYR A 160 -5.34 8.76 -0.88
C TYR A 160 -5.56 8.57 -2.40
N VAL A 161 -5.80 7.33 -2.84
CA VAL A 161 -6.21 6.99 -4.21
C VAL A 161 -7.51 7.70 -4.58
N LEU A 162 -8.51 7.64 -3.70
CA LEU A 162 -9.78 8.34 -3.92
C LEU A 162 -9.61 9.85 -3.99
N LEU A 163 -8.74 10.42 -3.17
CA LEU A 163 -8.46 11.85 -3.20
C LEU A 163 -7.79 12.26 -4.51
N LEU A 164 -6.68 11.62 -4.90
CA LEU A 164 -5.89 12.01 -6.07
C LEU A 164 -6.51 11.54 -7.37
N GLU A 165 -6.65 10.25 -7.54
CA GLU A 165 -7.08 9.64 -8.79
C GLU A 165 -8.58 9.85 -8.98
N GLY A 166 -9.37 9.65 -7.93
CA GLY A 166 -10.80 9.98 -7.91
C GLY A 166 -11.04 11.47 -8.09
N GLY A 167 -10.22 12.32 -7.48
CA GLY A 167 -10.27 13.79 -7.66
C GLY A 167 -10.01 14.21 -9.10
N CYS A 168 -8.99 13.67 -9.76
CA CYS A 168 -8.72 13.93 -11.18
C CYS A 168 -9.88 13.49 -12.08
N MET A 169 -10.43 12.29 -11.84
CA MET A 169 -11.56 11.77 -12.59
C MET A 169 -12.83 12.62 -12.36
N ALA A 170 -13.07 13.06 -11.12
CA ALA A 170 -14.18 13.94 -10.79
C ALA A 170 -14.06 15.31 -11.46
N LEU A 171 -12.89 15.94 -11.43
CA LEU A 171 -12.64 17.21 -12.11
C LEU A 171 -12.84 17.11 -13.62
N ALA A 172 -12.36 16.04 -14.25
CA ALA A 172 -12.61 15.79 -15.69
C ALA A 172 -14.10 15.60 -16.00
N CYS A 173 -14.85 14.97 -15.09
CA CYS A 173 -16.28 14.76 -15.24
C CYS A 173 -17.06 16.08 -15.07
N PHE A 174 -16.78 16.87 -14.02
CA PHE A 174 -17.53 18.08 -13.72
C PHE A 174 -17.20 19.24 -14.66
N GLU A 175 -15.92 19.52 -14.88
CA GLU A 175 -15.47 20.62 -15.74
C GLU A 175 -15.50 20.26 -17.22
N GLY A 176 -14.94 19.08 -17.55
CA GLY A 176 -14.78 18.63 -18.93
C GLY A 176 -16.03 17.97 -19.52
N ARG A 177 -17.05 17.65 -18.69
CA ARG A 177 -18.21 16.81 -19.06
C ARG A 177 -17.76 15.51 -19.75
N TYR A 178 -16.61 14.99 -19.32
CA TYR A 178 -15.99 13.79 -19.84
C TYR A 178 -16.08 12.66 -18.81
N LEU A 179 -16.93 11.68 -19.12
CA LEU A 179 -17.01 10.48 -18.31
C LEU A 179 -16.00 9.46 -18.83
N LEU A 180 -15.04 9.10 -17.96
CA LEU A 180 -14.02 8.10 -18.30
C LEU A 180 -14.66 6.73 -18.51
N PRO A 181 -14.43 6.05 -19.65
CA PRO A 181 -14.86 4.66 -19.83
C PRO A 181 -14.11 3.76 -18.83
N HIS A 182 -14.81 2.74 -18.32
CA HIS A 182 -14.22 1.74 -17.41
C HIS A 182 -13.56 2.29 -16.14
N ILE A 183 -14.08 3.36 -15.56
CA ILE A 183 -13.55 4.06 -14.37
C ILE A 183 -13.20 3.10 -13.21
N ALA A 184 -14.08 2.11 -12.94
CA ALA A 184 -13.86 1.14 -11.87
C ALA A 184 -12.63 0.24 -12.15
N VAL A 185 -12.42 -0.15 -13.40
CA VAL A 185 -11.26 -0.98 -13.78
C VAL A 185 -9.97 -0.19 -13.68
N VAL A 186 -9.98 1.07 -14.13
CA VAL A 186 -8.82 1.96 -14.00
C VAL A 186 -8.48 2.17 -12.54
N ALA A 187 -9.45 2.57 -11.71
CA ALA A 187 -9.24 2.79 -10.29
C ALA A 187 -8.74 1.53 -9.55
N SER A 188 -9.27 0.34 -9.91
CA SER A 188 -8.82 -0.92 -9.30
C SER A 188 -7.38 -1.30 -9.69
N LEU A 189 -6.95 -1.02 -10.92
CA LEU A 189 -5.58 -1.27 -11.38
C LEU A 189 -4.58 -0.34 -10.69
N LEU A 190 -4.91 0.95 -10.54
CA LEU A 190 -4.08 1.93 -9.85
C LEU A 190 -4.00 1.64 -8.35
N TRP A 191 -5.12 1.25 -7.74
CA TRP A 191 -5.13 0.79 -6.35
C TRP A 191 -4.27 -0.48 -6.16
N LEU A 192 -4.37 -1.45 -7.08
CA LEU A 192 -3.56 -2.68 -7.04
C LEU A 192 -2.06 -2.37 -7.16
N GLN A 193 -1.67 -1.42 -8.02
CA GLN A 193 -0.30 -0.94 -8.14
C GLN A 193 0.24 -0.43 -6.80
N ALA A 194 -0.53 0.42 -6.11
CA ALA A 194 -0.14 0.98 -4.82
C ALA A 194 -0.13 -0.10 -3.71
N ALA A 195 -1.11 -1.01 -3.69
CA ALA A 195 -1.18 -2.14 -2.75
C ALA A 195 -0.01 -3.12 -2.92
N LEU A 196 0.45 -3.32 -4.16
CA LEU A 196 1.63 -4.13 -4.48
C LEU A 196 2.89 -3.52 -3.86
N LEU A 197 3.11 -2.21 -4.05
CA LEU A 197 4.24 -1.52 -3.43
C LEU A 197 4.18 -1.56 -1.90
N LEU A 198 2.99 -1.36 -1.33
CA LEU A 198 2.76 -1.50 0.10
C LEU A 198 3.22 -2.88 0.62
N GLY A 199 2.83 -3.97 -0.07
CA GLY A 199 3.22 -5.34 0.27
C GLY A 199 4.73 -5.56 0.20
N VAL A 200 5.37 -5.11 -0.89
CA VAL A 200 6.83 -5.21 -1.09
C VAL A 200 7.59 -4.43 -0.03
N THR A 201 7.18 -3.21 0.26
CA THR A 201 7.84 -2.38 1.29
C THR A 201 7.70 -3.03 2.67
N MET A 202 6.53 -3.57 3.00
CA MET A 202 6.34 -4.30 4.25
C MET A 202 7.24 -5.54 4.33
N ALA A 203 7.39 -6.31 3.25
CA ALA A 203 8.30 -7.45 3.21
C ALA A 203 9.77 -7.00 3.44
N CYS A 204 10.21 -5.93 2.80
CA CYS A 204 11.54 -5.37 3.01
C CYS A 204 11.73 -4.86 4.45
N SER A 205 10.71 -4.22 5.05
CA SER A 205 10.79 -3.64 6.38
C SER A 205 10.89 -4.68 7.51
N THR A 206 10.63 -5.95 7.22
CA THR A 206 10.87 -7.04 8.18
C THR A 206 12.36 -7.37 8.36
N THR A 207 13.18 -7.14 7.32
CA THR A 207 14.59 -7.54 7.30
C THR A 207 15.55 -6.36 7.36
N PHE A 208 15.19 -5.25 6.75
CA PHE A 208 16.04 -4.07 6.58
C PHE A 208 15.57 -2.89 7.46
N SER A 209 16.44 -1.89 7.62
CA SER A 209 16.06 -0.62 8.26
C SER A 209 15.01 0.14 7.42
N ALA A 210 14.30 1.08 8.03
CA ALA A 210 13.28 1.89 7.36
C ALA A 210 13.81 2.55 6.08
N LEU A 211 14.99 3.20 6.16
CA LEU A 211 15.59 3.88 5.02
C LEU A 211 15.94 2.89 3.89
N THR A 212 16.55 1.76 4.23
CA THR A 212 16.93 0.73 3.26
C THR A 212 15.71 0.11 2.60
N SER A 213 14.66 -0.19 3.37
CA SER A 213 13.40 -0.75 2.85
C SER A 213 12.72 0.20 1.86
N GLY A 214 12.65 1.49 2.20
CA GLY A 214 12.14 2.52 1.30
C GLY A 214 12.98 2.65 0.03
N ALA A 215 14.31 2.68 0.16
CA ALA A 215 15.23 2.78 -0.97
C ALA A 215 15.13 1.57 -1.91
N ILE A 216 15.08 0.35 -1.39
CA ILE A 216 14.91 -0.87 -2.21
C ILE A 216 13.58 -0.83 -2.96
N THR A 217 12.48 -0.51 -2.30
CA THR A 217 11.16 -0.50 -2.94
C THR A 217 11.05 0.59 -3.99
N LEU A 218 11.53 1.81 -3.70
CA LEU A 218 11.54 2.89 -4.68
C LEU A 218 12.52 2.62 -5.82
N GLY A 219 13.65 1.96 -5.56
CA GLY A 219 14.59 1.50 -6.58
C GLY A 219 13.96 0.47 -7.53
N LEU A 220 13.24 -0.53 -6.99
CA LEU A 220 12.51 -1.52 -7.79
C LEU A 220 11.38 -0.86 -8.59
N TYR A 221 10.66 0.10 -8.00
CA TYR A 221 9.65 0.87 -8.70
C TYR A 221 10.26 1.70 -9.85
N GLY A 222 11.39 2.37 -9.58
CA GLY A 222 12.15 3.11 -10.60
C GLY A 222 12.68 2.22 -11.72
N LEU A 223 13.15 1.01 -11.39
CA LEU A 223 13.59 0.02 -12.38
C LEU A 223 12.42 -0.38 -13.30
N ALA A 224 11.24 -0.69 -12.72
CA ALA A 224 10.05 -1.01 -13.50
C ALA A 224 9.63 0.15 -14.40
N PHE A 225 9.68 1.38 -13.88
CA PHE A 225 9.37 2.59 -14.59
C PHE A 225 10.28 2.79 -15.82
N VAL A 226 11.59 2.74 -15.62
CA VAL A 226 12.58 2.89 -16.71
C VAL A 226 12.47 1.72 -17.69
N GLY A 227 12.29 0.51 -17.20
CA GLY A 227 12.10 -0.68 -18.02
C GLY A 227 10.86 -0.60 -18.91
N GLY A 228 9.75 -0.07 -18.38
CA GLY A 228 8.54 0.17 -19.17
C GLY A 228 8.74 1.18 -20.30
N TRP A 229 9.51 2.25 -20.06
CA TRP A 229 9.88 3.20 -21.10
C TRP A 229 10.80 2.56 -22.16
N ILE A 230 11.81 1.79 -21.74
CA ILE A 230 12.70 1.06 -22.66
C ILE A 230 11.90 0.11 -23.54
N GLU A 231 10.90 -0.59 -22.97
CA GLU A 231 10.01 -1.50 -23.72
C GLU A 231 9.20 -0.73 -24.79
N GLN A 232 8.60 0.41 -24.41
CA GLN A 232 7.82 1.23 -25.34
C GLN A 232 8.67 1.79 -26.47
N PHE A 233 9.87 2.34 -26.18
CA PHE A 233 10.81 2.80 -27.20
C PHE A 233 11.33 1.66 -28.06
N GLY A 234 11.60 0.49 -27.47
CA GLY A 234 11.99 -0.71 -28.19
C GLY A 234 10.93 -1.19 -29.17
N ALA A 235 9.67 -1.18 -28.74
CA ALA A 235 8.52 -1.53 -29.58
C ALA A 235 8.36 -0.56 -30.77
N LEU A 236 8.50 0.75 -30.51
CA LEU A 236 8.39 1.80 -31.54
C LEU A 236 9.51 1.69 -32.59
N ARG A 237 10.71 1.31 -32.16
CA ARG A 237 11.90 1.15 -33.01
C ARG A 237 12.12 -0.27 -33.51
N HIS A 238 11.23 -1.22 -33.18
CA HIS A 238 11.34 -2.65 -33.50
C HIS A 238 12.64 -3.30 -33.00
N ILE A 239 13.18 -2.84 -31.84
CA ILE A 239 14.39 -3.37 -31.22
C ILE A 239 14.01 -4.43 -30.20
N LYS A 240 14.14 -5.72 -30.53
CA LYS A 240 13.76 -6.85 -29.67
C LYS A 240 14.44 -6.81 -28.30
N THR A 241 15.74 -6.54 -28.25
CA THR A 241 16.49 -6.51 -26.96
C THR A 241 15.91 -5.51 -25.96
N CYS A 242 15.45 -4.34 -26.43
CA CYS A 242 14.82 -3.35 -25.54
C CYS A 242 13.45 -3.85 -25.04
N VAL A 243 12.67 -4.52 -25.89
CA VAL A 243 11.39 -5.12 -25.50
C VAL A 243 11.62 -6.22 -24.46
N ASP A 244 12.58 -7.10 -24.67
CA ASP A 244 12.88 -8.21 -23.76
C ASP A 244 13.35 -7.69 -22.38
N LEU A 245 14.20 -6.65 -22.34
CA LEU A 245 14.62 -5.99 -21.11
C LEU A 245 13.45 -5.37 -20.36
N GLY A 246 12.52 -4.73 -21.06
CA GLY A 246 11.31 -4.17 -20.46
C GLY A 246 10.39 -5.25 -19.88
N ILE A 247 10.23 -6.37 -20.56
CA ILE A 247 9.46 -7.52 -20.07
C ILE A 247 10.10 -8.07 -18.79
N ILE A 248 11.43 -8.26 -18.76
CA ILE A 248 12.16 -8.74 -17.58
C ILE A 248 11.94 -7.78 -16.39
N SER A 249 12.04 -6.46 -16.63
CA SER A 249 11.81 -5.46 -15.59
C SER A 249 10.36 -5.52 -15.05
N SER A 250 9.38 -5.74 -15.91
CA SER A 250 7.96 -5.91 -15.53
C SER A 250 7.70 -7.22 -14.76
N LEU A 251 8.53 -8.27 -14.98
CA LEU A 251 8.47 -9.50 -14.18
C LEU A 251 9.09 -9.31 -12.79
N VAL A 252 10.15 -8.50 -12.67
CA VAL A 252 10.74 -8.17 -11.36
C VAL A 252 9.79 -7.33 -10.53
N MET A 253 9.13 -6.33 -11.14
CA MET A 253 8.20 -5.44 -10.45
C MET A 253 7.04 -5.05 -11.39
N PRO A 254 5.86 -5.67 -11.27
CA PRO A 254 4.76 -5.48 -12.23
C PRO A 254 3.98 -4.18 -12.05
N SER A 255 4.55 -3.16 -11.38
CA SER A 255 3.89 -1.88 -11.12
C SER A 255 3.61 -1.09 -12.41
N ASP A 256 4.59 -0.99 -13.31
CA ASP A 256 4.46 -0.27 -14.57
C ASP A 256 3.49 -0.98 -15.54
N ALA A 257 3.47 -2.31 -15.54
CA ALA A 257 2.52 -3.07 -16.34
C ALA A 257 1.06 -2.81 -15.95
N LEU A 258 0.78 -2.61 -14.65
CA LEU A 258 -0.56 -2.23 -14.16
C LEU A 258 -0.95 -0.84 -14.66
N TRP A 259 -0.02 0.13 -14.59
CA TRP A 259 -0.24 1.46 -15.16
C TRP A 259 -0.55 1.38 -16.66
N ARG A 260 0.30 0.71 -17.45
CA ARG A 260 0.10 0.58 -18.91
C ARG A 260 -1.26 -0.03 -19.25
N ARG A 261 -1.71 -1.01 -18.46
CA ARG A 261 -3.05 -1.58 -18.61
C ARG A 261 -4.16 -0.57 -18.32
N ALA A 262 -3.99 0.26 -17.29
CA ALA A 262 -4.92 1.34 -16.96
C ALA A 262 -4.92 2.41 -18.07
N ALA A 263 -3.74 2.84 -18.51
CA ALA A 263 -3.56 3.82 -19.59
C ALA A 263 -4.25 3.39 -20.89
N PHE A 264 -4.13 2.11 -21.26
CA PHE A 264 -4.84 1.57 -22.45
C PHE A 264 -6.37 1.71 -22.36
N LYS A 265 -6.94 1.62 -21.15
CA LYS A 265 -8.39 1.80 -20.95
C LYS A 265 -8.84 3.27 -20.99
N ILE A 266 -7.90 4.19 -20.76
CA ILE A 266 -8.14 5.64 -20.78
C ILE A 266 -7.91 6.21 -22.19
N GLN A 267 -6.98 5.61 -22.94
CA GLN A 267 -6.49 6.09 -24.22
C GLN A 267 -7.60 6.28 -25.26
N PRO A 268 -7.68 7.46 -25.90
CA PRO A 268 -8.61 7.69 -27.00
C PRO A 268 -8.29 6.78 -28.19
N PRO A 269 -9.31 6.26 -28.91
CA PRO A 269 -9.10 5.33 -30.03
C PRO A 269 -8.19 5.88 -31.14
N LEU A 270 -8.29 7.17 -31.46
CA LEU A 270 -7.50 7.80 -32.51
C LEU A 270 -6.02 7.95 -32.15
N LEU A 271 -5.71 8.30 -30.92
CA LEU A 271 -4.33 8.40 -30.43
C LEU A 271 -3.67 7.03 -30.27
N GLY A 272 -4.45 6.00 -29.94
CA GLY A 272 -3.98 4.62 -29.89
C GLY A 272 -3.53 4.10 -31.25
N ALA A 273 -4.24 4.44 -32.31
CA ALA A 273 -3.89 4.08 -33.68
C ALA A 273 -2.66 4.82 -34.22
N ALA A 274 -2.42 6.05 -33.77
CA ALA A 274 -1.32 6.88 -34.25
C ALA A 274 0.05 6.60 -33.56
N GLY A 275 0.07 5.86 -32.43
CA GLY A 275 1.32 5.59 -31.68
C GLY A 275 2.03 6.85 -31.16
N ALA A 276 1.34 7.99 -31.22
CA ALA A 276 1.96 9.31 -31.16
C ALA A 276 2.18 9.84 -29.73
N SER A 277 1.75 9.11 -28.69
CA SER A 277 1.88 9.58 -27.30
C SER A 277 2.88 8.73 -26.52
N PRO A 278 3.88 9.35 -25.86
CA PRO A 278 4.81 8.63 -25.00
C PRO A 278 4.15 8.00 -23.78
N PHE A 279 2.93 8.43 -23.45
CA PHE A 279 2.12 7.89 -22.35
C PHE A 279 1.11 6.84 -22.82
N ALA A 280 0.90 6.72 -24.15
CA ALA A 280 0.01 5.74 -24.75
C ALA A 280 0.72 4.39 -24.83
N SER A 281 0.12 3.36 -24.26
CA SER A 281 0.68 2.01 -24.32
C SER A 281 0.47 1.41 -25.71
N THR A 282 1.55 1.23 -26.46
CA THR A 282 1.54 0.48 -27.74
C THR A 282 1.46 -1.02 -27.49
N LEU A 283 2.03 -1.49 -26.39
CA LEU A 283 1.97 -2.88 -25.96
C LEU A 283 1.05 -2.99 -24.74
N VAL A 284 -0.08 -3.65 -24.94
CA VAL A 284 -1.08 -3.85 -23.88
C VAL A 284 -0.72 -5.08 -23.07
N PRO A 285 -0.40 -4.95 -21.77
CA PRO A 285 -0.17 -6.10 -20.92
C PRO A 285 -1.39 -7.03 -20.89
N SER A 286 -1.14 -8.35 -20.97
CA SER A 286 -2.18 -9.38 -20.99
C SER A 286 -2.97 -9.44 -19.67
N ASN A 287 -4.14 -10.09 -19.67
CA ASN A 287 -4.87 -10.37 -18.42
C ASN A 287 -4.02 -11.22 -17.46
N ALA A 288 -3.19 -12.10 -18.00
CA ALA A 288 -2.27 -12.91 -17.20
C ALA A 288 -1.30 -12.05 -16.37
N MET A 289 -0.87 -10.90 -16.89
CA MET A 289 0.00 -9.99 -16.16
C MET A 289 -0.70 -9.34 -14.96
N VAL A 290 -2.01 -9.07 -15.06
CA VAL A 290 -2.79 -8.57 -13.91
C VAL A 290 -2.92 -9.65 -12.84
N VAL A 291 -3.19 -10.90 -13.24
CA VAL A 291 -3.23 -12.05 -12.31
C VAL A 291 -1.86 -12.23 -11.64
N TYR A 292 -0.78 -12.14 -12.42
CA TYR A 292 0.58 -12.19 -11.91
C TYR A 292 0.83 -11.09 -10.86
N ALA A 293 0.41 -9.85 -11.12
CA ALA A 293 0.57 -8.74 -10.18
C ALA A 293 -0.22 -8.97 -8.88
N VAL A 294 -1.42 -9.55 -8.95
CA VAL A 294 -2.21 -9.92 -7.75
C VAL A 294 -1.48 -11.01 -6.95
N LEU A 295 -1.02 -12.08 -7.63
CA LEU A 295 -0.28 -13.15 -6.98
C LEU A 295 1.02 -12.63 -6.36
N TYR A 296 1.72 -11.73 -7.04
CA TYR A 296 2.93 -11.09 -6.55
C TYR A 296 2.67 -10.26 -5.28
N ALA A 297 1.59 -9.46 -5.26
CA ALA A 297 1.19 -8.68 -4.09
C ALA A 297 0.84 -9.58 -2.88
N VAL A 298 0.11 -10.68 -3.12
CA VAL A 298 -0.21 -11.67 -2.10
C VAL A 298 1.06 -12.37 -1.61
N LEU A 299 1.95 -12.78 -2.51
CA LEU A 299 3.22 -13.42 -2.17
C LEU A 299 4.10 -12.50 -1.33
N ALA A 300 4.20 -11.22 -1.69
CA ALA A 300 4.94 -10.23 -0.91
C ALA A 300 4.40 -10.11 0.53
N LEU A 301 3.07 -10.11 0.69
CA LEU A 301 2.43 -10.07 2.01
C LEU A 301 2.67 -11.35 2.82
N VAL A 302 2.57 -12.52 2.18
CA VAL A 302 2.87 -13.82 2.80
C VAL A 302 4.34 -13.86 3.21
N LEU A 303 5.25 -13.42 2.35
CA LEU A 303 6.67 -13.34 2.64
C LEU A 303 6.94 -12.42 3.84
N ALA A 304 6.29 -11.25 3.90
CA ALA A 304 6.37 -10.37 5.05
C ALA A 304 5.95 -11.07 6.35
N ALA A 305 4.85 -11.85 6.32
CA ALA A 305 4.38 -12.59 7.49
C ALA A 305 5.36 -13.69 7.91
N ILE A 306 5.89 -14.48 6.96
CA ILE A 306 6.85 -15.57 7.23
C ILE A 306 8.17 -15.02 7.78
N LEU A 307 8.72 -13.97 7.16
CA LEU A 307 9.97 -13.34 7.61
C LEU A 307 9.82 -12.75 9.01
N PHE A 308 8.64 -12.17 9.30
CA PHE A 308 8.36 -11.64 10.62
C PHE A 308 8.20 -12.73 11.69
N GLU A 309 7.62 -13.91 11.34
CA GLU A 309 7.52 -15.05 12.26
C GLU A 309 8.87 -15.66 12.61
N ARG A 310 9.78 -15.75 11.63
CA ARG A 310 11.11 -16.37 11.78
C ARG A 310 12.12 -15.48 12.48
N ARG A 311 11.80 -14.22 12.73
CA ARG A 311 12.73 -13.30 13.40
C ARG A 311 12.72 -13.57 14.91
N ASP A 312 13.88 -13.90 15.46
CA ASP A 312 14.10 -13.97 16.91
C ASP A 312 13.97 -12.56 17.50
N LEU A 313 12.94 -12.36 18.33
CA LEU A 313 12.58 -11.08 18.96
C LEU A 313 12.73 -11.22 20.46
#